data_95ddadbe43710b69e57a5c7be80b2719
#
_entry.id   95ddadbe43710b69e57a5c7be80b2719
#
_cell.length_a   1.000
_cell.length_b   1.000
_cell.length_c   1.000
_cell.angle_alpha   90.00
_cell.angle_beta   90.00
_cell.angle_gamma   90.00
#
_symmetry.space_group_name_H-M   'P 1'
#
loop_
_entity.id
_entity.type
_entity.pdbx_description
1 polymer ?
#
loop_
_entity_poly.entity_id
_entity_poly.type
_entity_poly.pdbx_seq_one_letter_code
_entity_poly.pdbx_strand_id
1 'polypeptide(L)'
;MRAKHSFLVLSTLLFSFNATAGLFDSAPEFKCGREDAIAAMQSKIRDDAMSKLQETYLATPSQFYGKPLKSYLEKAQQITIQLENVTTTPFDKNDSNRSCTAKVTLTMPTEILGFIASYPQKLGGINQGGGKVLNNSVLWEKFVYLLSLADNGKDISASYEYSGRDYISQSLAAMTMLAMNKSELEKADLDNKLNNAIFAYSENDGQLNNLWKSLPESVRASMKKEQNLWINEKAKRCGKISDASSTATPVETRIKIYQCQSERTFERFIYLGGDEERQY
;
A
#
# COMPACT_ATOMS: atom_id res chain seq x y z
N MET A 1 -89.64 21.56 -1.37
CA MET A 1 -89.46 22.79 -0.59
C MET A 1 -88.11 23.38 -0.83
N ARG A 2 -88.14 24.59 -1.38
CA ARG A 2 -87.11 25.62 -1.52
C ARG A 2 -85.64 25.27 -1.68
N ALA A 3 -85.19 25.41 -2.92
CA ALA A 3 -83.78 25.57 -3.34
C ALA A 3 -83.22 26.90 -2.80
N LYS A 4 -81.95 26.89 -2.40
CA LYS A 4 -81.15 28.10 -2.26
C LYS A 4 -79.86 27.93 -3.11
N HIS A 5 -79.80 28.69 -4.18
CA HIS A 5 -78.66 28.87 -5.00
C HIS A 5 -77.70 29.89 -4.30
N SER A 6 -76.45 29.48 -4.09
CA SER A 6 -75.38 30.42 -3.73
C SER A 6 -74.42 30.46 -4.88
N PHE A 7 -74.36 31.64 -5.54
CA PHE A 7 -73.39 32.02 -6.54
C PHE A 7 -72.05 32.25 -5.83
N LEU A 8 -71.04 31.52 -6.25
CA LEU A 8 -69.66 31.80 -5.86
C LEU A 8 -68.96 32.50 -6.99
N VAL A 9 -68.64 33.77 -6.81
CA VAL A 9 -67.91 34.61 -7.76
C VAL A 9 -66.43 34.18 -7.67
N LEU A 10 -65.91 33.61 -8.77
CA LEU A 10 -64.53 33.27 -8.92
C LEU A 10 -63.71 34.48 -9.41
N SER A 11 -63.04 35.14 -8.51
CA SER A 11 -62.15 36.27 -8.81
C SER A 11 -60.80 35.74 -9.35
N THR A 12 -60.58 35.82 -10.64
CA THR A 12 -59.30 35.50 -11.29
C THR A 12 -58.31 36.64 -11.10
N LEU A 13 -57.38 36.47 -10.17
CA LEU A 13 -56.18 37.30 -10.00
C LEU A 13 -55.18 36.93 -11.09
N LEU A 14 -55.06 37.75 -12.14
CA LEU A 14 -54.00 37.69 -13.12
C LEU A 14 -52.69 38.20 -12.48
N PHE A 15 -51.83 37.28 -12.06
CA PHE A 15 -50.44 37.61 -11.73
C PHE A 15 -49.68 37.77 -13.03
N SER A 16 -49.39 39.00 -13.40
CA SER A 16 -48.44 39.35 -14.46
C SER A 16 -47.02 39.06 -13.95
N PHE A 17 -46.48 37.92 -14.33
CA PHE A 17 -45.06 37.64 -14.17
C PHE A 17 -44.28 38.52 -15.16
N ASN A 18 -43.71 39.59 -14.67
CA ASN A 18 -42.66 40.30 -15.41
C ASN A 18 -41.43 39.38 -15.43
N ALA A 19 -41.28 38.61 -16.50
CA ALA A 19 -40.05 37.92 -16.84
C ALA A 19 -39.04 38.99 -17.26
N THR A 20 -38.25 39.52 -16.28
CA THR A 20 -37.01 40.21 -16.61
C THR A 20 -36.06 39.14 -17.13
N ALA A 21 -36.03 38.93 -18.42
CA ALA A 21 -34.95 38.23 -19.09
C ALA A 21 -33.68 39.06 -18.83
N GLY A 22 -32.86 38.58 -17.88
CA GLY A 22 -31.52 39.11 -17.63
C GLY A 22 -30.68 38.86 -18.87
N LEU A 23 -30.48 39.91 -19.66
CA LEU A 23 -29.78 39.90 -20.96
C LEU A 23 -28.28 39.61 -20.88
N PHE A 24 -27.76 39.16 -19.71
CA PHE A 24 -26.35 38.80 -19.52
C PHE A 24 -26.18 37.65 -18.52
N ASP A 25 -26.88 36.55 -18.74
CA ASP A 25 -26.52 35.34 -18.06
C ASP A 25 -25.38 34.70 -18.88
N SER A 26 -24.17 35.21 -18.68
CA SER A 26 -22.98 34.50 -19.17
C SER A 26 -22.97 33.14 -18.49
N ALA A 27 -22.91 32.07 -19.28
CA ALA A 27 -22.80 30.71 -18.76
C ALA A 27 -21.76 30.67 -17.64
N PRO A 28 -22.06 30.02 -16.49
CA PRO A 28 -21.16 30.05 -15.35
C PRO A 28 -19.78 29.58 -15.79
N GLU A 29 -18.78 30.43 -15.47
CA GLU A 29 -17.38 30.15 -15.84
C GLU A 29 -16.97 28.76 -15.39
N PHE A 30 -16.44 27.95 -16.31
CA PHE A 30 -15.94 26.59 -15.99
C PHE A 30 -14.75 26.71 -15.04
N LYS A 31 -14.90 26.17 -13.82
CA LYS A 31 -13.89 26.21 -12.75
C LYS A 31 -13.57 24.79 -12.25
N CYS A 32 -12.30 24.55 -11.89
CA CYS A 32 -11.81 23.29 -11.36
C CYS A 32 -12.50 22.85 -10.05
N GLY A 33 -13.03 23.79 -9.27
CA GLY A 33 -13.69 23.50 -7.98
C GLY A 33 -15.16 23.06 -8.11
N ARG A 34 -15.71 22.90 -9.30
CA ARG A 34 -17.04 22.31 -9.50
C ARG A 34 -17.04 20.84 -9.10
N GLU A 35 -18.13 20.36 -8.53
CA GLU A 35 -18.25 18.96 -8.08
C GLU A 35 -18.01 17.95 -9.20
N ASP A 36 -18.57 18.19 -10.38
CA ASP A 36 -18.39 17.34 -11.56
C ASP A 36 -16.95 17.35 -12.09
N ALA A 37 -16.27 18.49 -12.00
CA ALA A 37 -14.86 18.64 -12.36
C ALA A 37 -13.93 17.89 -11.38
N ILE A 38 -14.23 17.96 -10.09
CA ILE A 38 -13.54 17.17 -9.05
C ILE A 38 -13.79 15.67 -9.29
N ALA A 39 -15.05 15.27 -9.53
CA ALA A 39 -15.41 13.89 -9.79
C ALA A 39 -14.73 13.33 -11.05
N ALA A 40 -14.57 14.13 -12.10
CA ALA A 40 -13.87 13.73 -13.32
C ALA A 40 -12.40 13.38 -13.03
N MET A 41 -11.68 14.18 -12.20
CA MET A 41 -10.31 13.86 -11.83
C MET A 41 -10.21 12.67 -10.88
N GLN A 42 -11.14 12.52 -9.94
CA GLN A 42 -11.20 11.33 -9.06
C GLN A 42 -11.42 10.06 -9.88
N SER A 43 -12.32 10.10 -10.87
CA SER A 43 -12.55 8.98 -11.80
C SER A 43 -11.27 8.66 -12.59
N LYS A 44 -10.64 9.67 -13.17
CA LYS A 44 -9.39 9.51 -13.92
C LYS A 44 -8.29 8.80 -13.09
N ILE A 45 -8.05 9.24 -11.85
CA ILE A 45 -7.09 8.61 -10.95
C ILE A 45 -7.45 7.14 -10.72
N ARG A 46 -8.72 6.84 -10.49
CA ARG A 46 -9.21 5.49 -10.22
C ARG A 46 -9.11 4.59 -11.45
N ASP A 47 -9.54 5.07 -12.60
CA ASP A 47 -9.54 4.31 -13.85
C ASP A 47 -8.12 3.94 -14.28
N ASP A 48 -7.17 4.87 -14.12
CA ASP A 48 -5.76 4.59 -14.40
C ASP A 48 -5.17 3.58 -13.41
N ALA A 49 -5.53 3.66 -12.13
CA ALA A 49 -5.11 2.66 -11.14
C ALA A 49 -5.66 1.27 -11.48
N MET A 50 -6.92 1.19 -11.91
CA MET A 50 -7.53 -0.06 -12.34
C MET A 50 -6.89 -0.60 -13.63
N SER A 51 -6.59 0.26 -14.59
CA SER A 51 -5.83 -0.09 -15.80
C SER A 51 -4.44 -0.63 -15.45
N LYS A 52 -3.75 -0.01 -14.50
CA LYS A 52 -2.45 -0.47 -14.01
C LYS A 52 -2.53 -1.85 -13.35
N LEU A 53 -3.57 -2.12 -12.58
CA LEU A 53 -3.82 -3.45 -11.99
C LEU A 53 -4.08 -4.50 -13.09
N GLN A 54 -4.83 -4.16 -14.15
CA GLN A 54 -5.08 -5.04 -15.29
C GLN A 54 -3.79 -5.36 -16.06
N GLU A 55 -2.99 -4.34 -16.38
CA GLU A 55 -1.68 -4.50 -17.03
C GLU A 55 -0.76 -5.41 -16.20
N THR A 56 -0.67 -5.17 -14.88
CA THR A 56 0.14 -5.97 -13.97
C THR A 56 -0.37 -7.41 -13.90
N TYR A 57 -1.69 -7.62 -13.89
CA TYR A 57 -2.28 -8.96 -13.88
C TYR A 57 -1.91 -9.76 -15.13
N LEU A 58 -1.90 -9.11 -16.30
CA LEU A 58 -1.52 -9.75 -17.56
C LEU A 58 -0.02 -10.02 -17.65
N ALA A 59 0.81 -9.08 -17.17
CA ALA A 59 2.26 -9.18 -17.27
C ALA A 59 2.86 -10.10 -16.20
N THR A 60 2.34 -10.08 -14.97
CA THR A 60 2.89 -10.80 -13.82
C THR A 60 1.79 -11.38 -12.92
N PRO A 61 0.99 -12.37 -13.42
CA PRO A 61 -0.16 -12.91 -12.70
C PRO A 61 0.23 -13.57 -11.36
N SER A 62 1.46 -14.01 -11.19
CA SER A 62 1.97 -14.58 -9.94
C SER A 62 1.91 -13.61 -8.76
N GLN A 63 1.98 -12.29 -9.00
CA GLN A 63 1.85 -11.27 -7.96
C GLN A 63 0.43 -11.18 -7.36
N PHE A 64 -0.55 -11.82 -7.99
CA PHE A 64 -1.93 -11.86 -7.51
C PHE A 64 -2.26 -13.13 -6.69
N TYR A 65 -1.31 -14.01 -6.51
CA TYR A 65 -1.42 -15.23 -5.68
C TYR A 65 -2.67 -16.08 -6.02
N GLY A 66 -3.04 -16.14 -7.31
CA GLY A 66 -4.21 -16.90 -7.77
C GLY A 66 -5.57 -16.23 -7.49
N LYS A 67 -5.59 -15.04 -6.88
CA LYS A 67 -6.83 -14.27 -6.66
C LYS A 67 -7.30 -13.64 -7.98
N PRO A 68 -8.63 -13.59 -8.23
CA PRO A 68 -9.15 -13.04 -9.48
C PRO A 68 -8.96 -11.52 -9.54
N LEU A 69 -8.62 -10.99 -10.72
CA LEU A 69 -8.45 -9.56 -10.96
C LEU A 69 -9.66 -8.74 -10.48
N LYS A 70 -10.88 -9.24 -10.68
CA LYS A 70 -12.12 -8.58 -10.27
C LYS A 70 -12.08 -8.14 -8.81
N SER A 71 -11.55 -8.96 -7.89
CA SER A 71 -11.46 -8.62 -6.46
C SER A 71 -10.54 -7.43 -6.20
N TYR A 72 -9.46 -7.29 -6.97
CA TYR A 72 -8.56 -6.13 -6.89
C TYR A 72 -9.23 -4.86 -7.41
N LEU A 73 -9.96 -4.95 -8.52
CA LEU A 73 -10.69 -3.80 -9.07
C LEU A 73 -11.78 -3.32 -8.09
N GLU A 74 -12.52 -4.24 -7.47
CA GLU A 74 -13.50 -3.92 -6.42
C GLU A 74 -12.84 -3.27 -5.19
N LYS A 75 -11.65 -3.75 -4.78
CA LYS A 75 -10.89 -3.14 -3.68
C LYS A 75 -10.39 -1.73 -4.03
N ALA A 76 -9.92 -1.51 -5.25
CA ALA A 76 -9.51 -0.19 -5.74
C ALA A 76 -10.66 0.82 -5.71
N GLN A 77 -11.89 0.38 -6.00
CA GLN A 77 -13.08 1.23 -5.92
C GLN A 77 -13.41 1.69 -4.49
N GLN A 78 -13.04 0.92 -3.47
CA GLN A 78 -13.31 1.23 -2.07
C GLN A 78 -12.33 2.26 -1.47
N ILE A 79 -11.16 2.47 -2.10
CA ILE A 79 -10.18 3.45 -1.61
C ILE A 79 -10.70 4.85 -1.85
N THR A 80 -10.80 5.65 -0.80
CA THR A 80 -11.28 7.03 -0.89
C THR A 80 -10.21 7.94 -1.45
N ILE A 81 -10.60 8.73 -2.46
CA ILE A 81 -9.80 9.78 -3.09
C ILE A 81 -10.46 11.11 -2.72
N GLN A 82 -9.75 12.04 -2.11
CA GLN A 82 -10.25 13.37 -1.81
C GLN A 82 -9.38 14.42 -2.51
N LEU A 83 -10.05 15.39 -3.18
CA LEU A 83 -9.42 16.58 -3.73
C LEU A 83 -9.96 17.79 -2.94
N GLU A 84 -9.05 18.50 -2.31
CA GLU A 84 -9.36 19.67 -1.49
C GLU A 84 -8.55 20.87 -1.96
N ASN A 85 -8.98 22.08 -1.57
CA ASN A 85 -8.31 23.34 -1.92
C ASN A 85 -8.09 23.49 -3.42
N VAL A 86 -9.10 23.07 -4.20
CA VAL A 86 -9.01 23.06 -5.66
C VAL A 86 -9.01 24.50 -6.16
N THR A 87 -7.97 24.85 -6.91
CA THR A 87 -7.81 26.18 -7.51
C THR A 87 -7.69 26.08 -9.03
N THR A 88 -8.24 27.06 -9.72
CA THR A 88 -8.12 27.20 -11.17
C THR A 88 -7.02 28.21 -11.46
N THR A 89 -6.01 27.81 -12.23
CA THR A 89 -5.02 28.78 -12.74
C THR A 89 -5.70 29.62 -13.82
N PRO A 90 -5.54 30.97 -13.81
CA PRO A 90 -6.09 31.81 -14.83
C PRO A 90 -5.57 31.41 -16.22
N PHE A 91 -6.49 31.02 -17.09
CA PHE A 91 -6.26 30.81 -18.52
C PHE A 91 -7.05 31.86 -19.31
N ASP A 92 -6.82 31.94 -20.61
CA ASP A 92 -7.63 32.82 -21.45
C ASP A 92 -9.11 32.41 -21.32
N LYS A 93 -10.01 33.40 -21.14
CA LYS A 93 -11.43 33.17 -20.83
C LYS A 93 -12.17 32.33 -21.91
N ASN A 94 -11.59 32.26 -23.10
CA ASN A 94 -12.15 31.52 -24.24
C ASN A 94 -11.61 30.09 -24.39
N ASP A 95 -10.72 29.63 -23.51
CA ASP A 95 -10.18 28.28 -23.57
C ASP A 95 -11.11 27.29 -22.84
N SER A 96 -11.45 26.18 -23.50
CA SER A 96 -12.18 25.05 -22.88
C SER A 96 -11.31 24.27 -21.87
N ASN A 97 -9.99 24.47 -21.90
CA ASN A 97 -9.04 23.84 -21.00
C ASN A 97 -8.78 24.66 -19.75
N ARG A 98 -8.59 24.00 -18.64
CA ARG A 98 -8.23 24.61 -17.34
C ARG A 98 -7.06 23.85 -16.72
N SER A 99 -6.05 24.58 -16.27
CA SER A 99 -5.03 24.03 -15.36
C SER A 99 -5.54 24.15 -13.93
N CYS A 100 -5.50 23.06 -13.23
CA CYS A 100 -6.03 22.92 -11.88
C CYS A 100 -4.94 22.52 -10.92
N THR A 101 -5.01 23.01 -9.69
CA THR A 101 -4.15 22.56 -8.59
C THR A 101 -5.03 22.12 -7.43
N ALA A 102 -4.72 20.99 -6.81
CA ALA A 102 -5.43 20.47 -5.65
C ALA A 102 -4.47 19.87 -4.63
N LYS A 103 -4.91 19.81 -3.39
CA LYS A 103 -4.42 18.90 -2.38
C LYS A 103 -5.15 17.57 -2.57
N VAL A 104 -4.42 16.45 -2.71
CA VAL A 104 -5.00 15.14 -2.90
C VAL A 104 -4.67 14.24 -1.72
N THR A 105 -5.69 13.54 -1.21
CA THR A 105 -5.54 12.55 -0.14
C THR A 105 -6.10 11.21 -0.58
N LEU A 106 -5.30 10.15 -0.44
CA LEU A 106 -5.74 8.75 -0.53
C LEU A 106 -5.84 8.17 0.88
N THR A 107 -7.01 7.66 1.25
CA THR A 107 -7.19 6.96 2.54
C THR A 107 -6.71 5.52 2.41
N MET A 108 -5.76 5.13 3.25
CA MET A 108 -5.23 3.76 3.27
C MET A 108 -6.27 2.77 3.78
N PRO A 109 -6.43 1.61 3.13
CA PRO A 109 -7.20 0.50 3.69
C PRO A 109 -6.70 0.10 5.07
N THR A 110 -7.63 -0.18 6.00
CA THR A 110 -7.28 -0.52 7.38
C THR A 110 -6.42 -1.77 7.49
N GLU A 111 -6.55 -2.69 6.54
CA GLU A 111 -5.79 -3.93 6.46
C GLU A 111 -4.27 -3.70 6.36
N ILE A 112 -3.84 -2.60 5.75
CA ILE A 112 -2.41 -2.33 5.53
C ILE A 112 -1.78 -1.42 6.58
N LEU A 113 -2.54 -0.79 7.47
CA LEU A 113 -1.99 0.14 8.45
C LEU A 113 -0.96 -0.52 9.39
N GLY A 114 -1.32 -1.65 10.01
CA GLY A 114 -0.40 -2.42 10.85
C GLY A 114 0.73 -3.06 10.04
N PHE A 115 0.45 -3.49 8.81
CA PHE A 115 1.45 -4.06 7.92
C PHE A 115 2.54 -3.06 7.57
N ILE A 116 2.18 -1.83 7.18
CA ILE A 116 3.16 -0.77 6.85
C ILE A 116 4.02 -0.38 8.06
N ALA A 117 3.45 -0.35 9.26
CA ALA A 117 4.22 -0.09 10.47
C ALA A 117 5.31 -1.16 10.70
N SER A 118 5.04 -2.42 10.37
CA SER A 118 5.98 -3.53 10.46
C SER A 118 6.96 -3.62 9.28
N TYR A 119 6.55 -3.10 8.11
CA TYR A 119 7.30 -3.18 6.84
C TYR A 119 7.43 -1.80 6.19
N PRO A 120 8.17 -0.85 6.79
CA PRO A 120 8.28 0.53 6.29
C PRO A 120 8.89 0.62 4.89
N GLN A 121 9.68 -0.37 4.46
CA GLN A 121 10.22 -0.45 3.09
C GLN A 121 9.13 -0.58 2.01
N LYS A 122 7.91 -0.99 2.36
CA LYS A 122 6.77 -1.06 1.44
C LYS A 122 6.09 0.30 1.19
N LEU A 123 6.44 1.32 1.99
CA LEU A 123 5.92 2.68 1.81
C LEU A 123 6.28 3.27 0.45
N GLY A 124 7.47 2.98 -0.09
CA GLY A 124 7.93 3.52 -1.38
C GLY A 124 6.98 3.26 -2.55
N GLY A 125 6.15 2.20 -2.48
CA GLY A 125 5.14 1.91 -3.49
C GLY A 125 3.87 2.75 -3.35
N ILE A 126 3.52 3.20 -2.14
CA ILE A 126 2.26 3.89 -1.87
C ILE A 126 2.37 5.40 -1.71
N ASN A 127 3.57 5.96 -1.62
CA ASN A 127 3.82 7.40 -1.50
C ASN A 127 4.59 7.98 -2.69
N GLN A 128 4.39 7.42 -3.87
CA GLN A 128 5.05 7.86 -5.10
C GLN A 128 4.80 9.35 -5.37
N GLY A 129 5.68 9.98 -6.12
CA GLY A 129 5.56 11.40 -6.44
C GLY A 129 5.66 12.34 -5.24
N GLY A 130 6.30 11.91 -4.14
CA GLY A 130 6.50 12.73 -2.95
C GLY A 130 5.29 12.79 -2.01
N GLY A 131 4.39 11.81 -2.07
CA GLY A 131 3.28 11.67 -1.14
C GLY A 131 3.76 11.56 0.32
N LYS A 132 3.17 12.32 1.22
CA LYS A 132 3.44 12.28 2.66
C LYS A 132 2.48 11.33 3.34
N VAL A 133 3.02 10.35 4.07
CA VAL A 133 2.19 9.44 4.88
C VAL A 133 1.82 10.14 6.19
N LEU A 134 0.54 10.30 6.43
CA LEU A 134 -0.03 10.91 7.62
C LEU A 134 -1.11 10.00 8.20
N ASN A 135 -0.86 9.41 9.38
CA ASN A 135 -1.79 8.50 10.04
C ASN A 135 -2.26 7.37 9.11
N ASN A 136 -3.51 7.45 8.65
CA ASN A 136 -4.16 6.47 7.77
C ASN A 136 -4.31 6.95 6.32
N SER A 137 -3.50 7.90 5.88
CA SER A 137 -3.62 8.46 4.54
C SER A 137 -2.27 8.83 3.92
N VAL A 138 -2.26 8.97 2.61
CA VAL A 138 -1.16 9.58 1.86
C VAL A 138 -1.65 10.88 1.25
N LEU A 139 -0.87 11.94 1.44
CA LEU A 139 -1.21 13.31 1.09
C LEU A 139 -0.20 13.87 0.10
N TRP A 140 -0.70 14.46 -0.97
CA TRP A 140 0.04 15.33 -1.90
C TRP A 140 -0.49 16.76 -1.76
N GLU A 141 0.37 17.66 -1.28
CA GLU A 141 0.01 19.05 -1.01
C GLU A 141 -0.28 19.87 -2.27
N LYS A 142 0.37 19.51 -3.38
CA LYS A 142 0.23 20.19 -4.65
C LYS A 142 0.24 19.19 -5.80
N PHE A 143 -0.95 18.92 -6.31
CA PHE A 143 -1.15 18.10 -7.50
C PHE A 143 -1.71 18.97 -8.62
N VAL A 144 -1.01 19.02 -9.77
CA VAL A 144 -1.41 19.79 -10.94
C VAL A 144 -1.97 18.87 -12.00
N TYR A 145 -3.12 19.25 -12.57
CA TYR A 145 -3.83 18.48 -13.59
C TYR A 145 -4.59 19.39 -14.55
N LEU A 146 -5.04 18.84 -15.66
CA LEU A 146 -5.78 19.54 -16.68
C LEU A 146 -7.19 19.02 -16.76
N LEU A 147 -8.14 19.93 -16.96
CA LEU A 147 -9.53 19.62 -17.27
C LEU A 147 -9.90 20.24 -18.61
N SER A 148 -10.67 19.51 -19.42
CA SER A 148 -11.23 20.01 -20.67
C SER A 148 -12.74 19.83 -20.64
N LEU A 149 -13.46 20.90 -20.95
CA LEU A 149 -14.91 20.90 -21.13
C LEU A 149 -15.20 20.61 -22.60
N ALA A 150 -16.01 19.59 -22.85
CA ALA A 150 -16.43 19.25 -24.21
C ALA A 150 -17.34 20.33 -24.82
N ASP A 151 -17.48 20.32 -26.13
CA ASP A 151 -18.29 21.28 -26.89
C ASP A 151 -19.77 21.29 -26.49
N ASN A 152 -20.28 20.20 -25.93
CA ASN A 152 -21.64 20.11 -25.39
C ASN A 152 -21.83 20.89 -24.08
N GLY A 153 -20.76 21.47 -23.52
CA GLY A 153 -20.76 22.27 -22.28
C GLY A 153 -21.04 21.45 -20.99
N LYS A 154 -21.03 20.12 -21.06
CA LYS A 154 -21.40 19.24 -19.95
C LYS A 154 -20.31 18.23 -19.60
N ASP A 155 -19.78 17.53 -20.61
CA ASP A 155 -18.82 16.47 -20.37
C ASP A 155 -17.44 17.05 -20.06
N ILE A 156 -16.81 16.54 -18.99
CA ILE A 156 -15.51 16.98 -18.52
C ILE A 156 -14.55 15.81 -18.65
N SER A 157 -13.45 16.02 -19.34
CA SER A 157 -12.32 15.11 -19.36
C SER A 157 -11.21 15.62 -18.44
N ALA A 158 -10.56 14.71 -17.74
CA ALA A 158 -9.40 15.00 -16.88
C ALA A 158 -8.15 14.33 -17.41
N SER A 159 -7.01 15.02 -17.31
CA SER A 159 -5.71 14.49 -17.69
C SER A 159 -4.61 15.01 -16.76
N TYR A 160 -3.49 14.31 -16.72
CA TYR A 160 -2.29 14.79 -16.02
C TYR A 160 -1.61 15.89 -16.85
N GLU A 161 -1.02 16.86 -16.17
CA GLU A 161 -0.33 17.96 -16.82
C GLU A 161 0.81 17.49 -17.75
N TYR A 162 1.50 16.41 -17.35
CA TYR A 162 2.57 15.79 -18.13
C TYR A 162 2.47 14.27 -18.07
N SER A 163 2.97 13.58 -19.09
CA SER A 163 3.12 12.12 -19.08
C SER A 163 4.04 11.69 -17.92
N GLY A 164 3.66 10.62 -17.22
CA GLY A 164 4.39 10.09 -16.05
C GLY A 164 4.05 10.76 -14.72
N ARG A 165 3.05 11.66 -14.65
CA ARG A 165 2.53 12.23 -13.41
C ARG A 165 1.32 11.49 -12.84
N ASP A 166 1.13 10.25 -13.22
CA ASP A 166 0.10 9.32 -12.74
C ASP A 166 0.44 8.66 -11.39
N TYR A 167 1.40 9.25 -10.65
CA TYR A 167 1.92 8.67 -9.39
C TYR A 167 0.82 8.44 -8.33
N ILE A 168 -0.26 9.22 -8.31
CA ILE A 168 -1.38 9.00 -7.39
C ILE A 168 -2.14 7.73 -7.76
N SER A 169 -2.37 7.48 -9.06
CA SER A 169 -2.99 6.25 -9.56
C SER A 169 -2.09 5.04 -9.28
N GLN A 170 -0.78 5.18 -9.45
CA GLN A 170 0.19 4.14 -9.11
C GLN A 170 0.18 3.85 -7.60
N SER A 171 0.10 4.88 -6.75
CA SER A 171 -0.03 4.73 -5.30
C SER A 171 -1.33 4.00 -4.91
N LEU A 172 -2.45 4.32 -5.56
CA LEU A 172 -3.73 3.65 -5.33
C LEU A 172 -3.65 2.17 -5.73
N ALA A 173 -3.07 1.86 -6.89
CA ALA A 173 -2.86 0.48 -7.34
C ALA A 173 -1.96 -0.29 -6.35
N ALA A 174 -0.87 0.32 -5.87
CA ALA A 174 0.02 -0.29 -4.89
C ALA A 174 -0.68 -0.54 -3.54
N MET A 175 -1.47 0.42 -3.04
CA MET A 175 -2.29 0.23 -1.83
C MET A 175 -3.26 -0.95 -1.99
N THR A 176 -3.88 -1.07 -3.17
CA THR A 176 -4.79 -2.17 -3.50
C THR A 176 -4.05 -3.51 -3.46
N MET A 177 -2.88 -3.60 -4.10
CA MET A 177 -2.06 -4.81 -4.10
C MET A 177 -1.64 -5.21 -2.68
N LEU A 178 -1.20 -4.25 -1.86
CA LEU A 178 -0.81 -4.51 -0.47
C LEU A 178 -2.00 -4.98 0.37
N ALA A 179 -3.16 -4.33 0.24
CA ALA A 179 -4.36 -4.71 0.99
C ALA A 179 -4.84 -6.12 0.64
N MET A 180 -4.81 -6.46 -0.64
CA MET A 180 -5.27 -7.76 -1.14
C MET A 180 -4.28 -8.90 -0.82
N ASN A 181 -2.99 -8.62 -0.74
CA ASN A 181 -1.93 -9.63 -0.63
C ASN A 181 -1.23 -9.63 0.73
N LYS A 182 -1.76 -8.92 1.72
CA LYS A 182 -1.13 -8.77 3.05
C LYS A 182 -0.69 -10.11 3.64
N SER A 183 -1.59 -11.09 3.70
CA SER A 183 -1.33 -12.40 4.31
C SER A 183 -0.24 -13.19 3.59
N GLU A 184 -0.21 -13.13 2.27
CA GLU A 184 0.79 -13.79 1.45
C GLU A 184 2.16 -13.12 1.61
N LEU A 185 2.18 -11.78 1.70
CA LEU A 185 3.40 -11.01 1.93
C LEU A 185 3.98 -11.26 3.33
N GLU A 186 3.13 -11.30 4.37
CA GLU A 186 3.54 -11.64 5.74
C GLU A 186 4.10 -13.07 5.82
N LYS A 187 3.42 -14.02 5.16
CA LYS A 187 3.91 -15.40 5.08
C LYS A 187 5.25 -15.49 4.37
N ALA A 188 5.40 -14.85 3.22
CA ALA A 188 6.65 -14.84 2.47
C ALA A 188 7.80 -14.23 3.27
N ASP A 189 7.55 -13.19 4.06
CA ASP A 189 8.55 -12.60 4.95
C ASP A 189 8.96 -13.55 6.06
N LEU A 190 8.01 -14.26 6.69
CA LEU A 190 8.31 -15.26 7.70
C LEU A 190 9.10 -16.44 7.12
N ASP A 191 8.74 -16.93 5.94
CA ASP A 191 9.46 -17.99 5.23
C ASP A 191 10.90 -17.56 4.92
N ASN A 192 11.11 -16.31 4.46
CA ASN A 192 12.45 -15.76 4.23
C ASN A 192 13.25 -15.64 5.53
N LYS A 193 12.65 -15.16 6.62
CA LYS A 193 13.31 -15.09 7.94
C LYS A 193 13.70 -16.47 8.44
N LEU A 194 12.84 -17.47 8.26
CA LEU A 194 13.13 -18.83 8.63
C LEU A 194 14.30 -19.39 7.81
N ASN A 195 14.29 -19.21 6.49
CA ASN A 195 15.37 -19.68 5.61
C ASN A 195 16.71 -19.02 5.98
N ASN A 196 16.71 -17.72 6.26
CA ASN A 196 17.92 -17.02 6.69
C ASN A 196 18.43 -17.54 8.05
N ALA A 197 17.53 -17.83 8.99
CA ALA A 197 17.91 -18.37 10.29
C ALA A 197 18.47 -19.79 10.18
N ILE A 198 17.89 -20.65 9.33
CA ILE A 198 18.40 -21.98 9.03
C ILE A 198 19.79 -21.89 8.39
N PHE A 199 19.95 -21.01 7.41
CA PHE A 199 21.24 -20.82 6.72
C PHE A 199 22.32 -20.39 7.73
N ALA A 200 22.08 -19.34 8.53
CA ALA A 200 23.03 -18.87 9.53
C ALA A 200 23.42 -19.96 10.55
N TYR A 201 22.43 -20.76 11.00
CA TYR A 201 22.69 -21.88 11.88
C TYR A 201 23.58 -22.94 11.22
N SER A 202 23.26 -23.32 9.97
CA SER A 202 24.00 -24.35 9.24
C SER A 202 25.44 -23.93 8.98
N GLU A 203 25.68 -22.68 8.64
CA GLU A 203 27.00 -22.10 8.46
C GLU A 203 27.82 -22.16 9.76
N ASN A 204 27.28 -21.64 10.85
CA ASN A 204 27.96 -21.60 12.14
C ASN A 204 28.22 -23.02 12.70
N ASP A 205 27.26 -23.93 12.54
CA ASP A 205 27.42 -25.31 12.97
C ASP A 205 28.48 -26.05 12.14
N GLY A 206 28.51 -25.81 10.82
CA GLY A 206 29.53 -26.31 9.92
C GLY A 206 30.92 -25.81 10.28
N GLN A 207 31.06 -24.51 10.53
CA GLN A 207 32.35 -23.91 10.94
C GLN A 207 32.84 -24.47 12.28
N LEU A 208 31.97 -24.54 13.29
CA LEU A 208 32.30 -25.12 14.58
C LEU A 208 32.73 -26.60 14.46
N ASN A 209 31.99 -27.40 13.68
CA ASN A 209 32.31 -28.80 13.46
C ASN A 209 33.66 -28.99 12.74
N ASN A 210 33.97 -28.13 11.77
CA ASN A 210 35.25 -28.16 11.05
C ASN A 210 36.40 -27.77 12.00
N LEU A 211 36.24 -26.70 12.78
CA LEU A 211 37.23 -26.30 13.76
C LEU A 211 37.45 -27.40 14.80
N TRP A 212 36.37 -27.97 15.35
CA TRP A 212 36.46 -29.09 16.30
C TRP A 212 37.27 -30.27 15.75
N LYS A 213 37.01 -30.65 14.48
CA LYS A 213 37.75 -31.76 13.82
C LYS A 213 39.23 -31.44 13.58
N SER A 214 39.60 -30.16 13.39
CA SER A 214 40.97 -29.73 13.17
C SER A 214 41.81 -29.68 14.46
N LEU A 215 41.19 -29.66 15.65
CA LEU A 215 41.90 -29.71 16.92
C LEU A 215 42.64 -31.04 17.08
N PRO A 216 43.86 -31.03 17.73
CA PRO A 216 44.58 -32.27 18.06
C PRO A 216 43.71 -33.25 18.88
N GLU A 217 43.87 -34.53 18.67
CA GLU A 217 43.08 -35.57 19.35
C GLU A 217 43.14 -35.46 20.86
N SER A 218 44.30 -35.21 21.42
CA SER A 218 44.49 -34.98 22.86
C SER A 218 43.69 -33.83 23.42
N VAL A 219 43.58 -32.70 22.64
CA VAL A 219 42.78 -31.53 23.00
C VAL A 219 41.29 -31.91 22.95
N ARG A 220 40.85 -32.54 21.89
CA ARG A 220 39.44 -32.97 21.78
C ARG A 220 39.04 -33.94 22.90
N ALA A 221 39.94 -34.87 23.26
CA ALA A 221 39.70 -35.81 24.35
C ALA A 221 39.56 -35.11 25.71
N SER A 222 40.42 -34.13 26.00
CA SER A 222 40.36 -33.37 27.24
C SER A 222 39.09 -32.47 27.33
N MET A 223 38.65 -31.91 26.23
CA MET A 223 37.51 -31.01 26.17
C MET A 223 36.15 -31.72 25.94
N LYS A 224 36.12 -33.00 25.68
CA LYS A 224 34.89 -33.73 25.29
C LYS A 224 33.75 -33.59 26.30
N LYS A 225 34.05 -33.65 27.61
CA LYS A 225 33.05 -33.51 28.66
C LYS A 225 32.44 -32.13 28.65
N GLU A 226 33.27 -31.11 28.56
CA GLU A 226 32.84 -29.70 28.50
C GLU A 226 32.01 -29.44 27.24
N GLN A 227 32.43 -29.95 26.07
CA GLN A 227 31.70 -29.79 24.83
C GLN A 227 30.29 -30.41 24.90
N ASN A 228 30.16 -31.60 25.50
CA ASN A 228 28.88 -32.24 25.68
C ASN A 228 27.95 -31.46 26.64
N LEU A 229 28.51 -30.92 27.73
CA LEU A 229 27.76 -30.05 28.65
C LEU A 229 27.26 -28.81 27.92
N TRP A 230 28.11 -28.13 27.16
CA TRP A 230 27.76 -26.97 26.38
C TRP A 230 26.64 -27.28 25.37
N ILE A 231 26.69 -28.41 24.63
CA ILE A 231 25.62 -28.83 23.69
C ILE A 231 24.28 -28.96 24.43
N ASN A 232 24.28 -29.59 25.62
CA ASN A 232 23.04 -29.77 26.38
C ASN A 232 22.50 -28.42 26.93
N GLU A 233 23.34 -27.54 27.39
CA GLU A 233 22.97 -26.21 27.88
C GLU A 233 22.45 -25.33 26.72
N LYS A 234 23.10 -25.38 25.55
CA LYS A 234 22.64 -24.70 24.33
C LYS A 234 21.23 -25.17 23.97
N ALA A 235 20.98 -26.48 23.95
CA ALA A 235 19.65 -27.02 23.64
C ALA A 235 18.60 -26.64 24.71
N LYS A 236 18.98 -26.64 25.99
CA LYS A 236 18.10 -26.23 27.10
C LYS A 236 17.72 -24.75 27.03
N ARG A 237 18.67 -23.89 26.65
CA ARG A 237 18.48 -22.43 26.59
C ARG A 237 17.72 -21.98 25.34
N CYS A 238 18.06 -22.55 24.18
CA CYS A 238 17.56 -22.09 22.89
C CYS A 238 16.36 -22.91 22.35
N GLY A 239 16.13 -24.10 22.91
CA GLY A 239 15.28 -25.13 22.32
C GLY A 239 16.07 -26.10 21.44
N LYS A 240 15.49 -27.28 21.17
CA LYS A 240 16.14 -28.33 20.39
C LYS A 240 16.01 -28.07 18.89
N ILE A 241 17.02 -28.43 18.11
CA ILE A 241 16.97 -28.34 16.65
C ILE A 241 15.88 -29.26 16.06
N SER A 242 15.58 -30.40 16.71
CA SER A 242 14.45 -31.26 16.32
C SER A 242 13.12 -30.51 16.36
N ASP A 243 12.92 -29.62 17.33
CA ASP A 243 11.71 -28.81 17.45
C ASP A 243 11.68 -27.72 16.37
N ALA A 244 12.84 -27.09 16.10
CA ALA A 244 12.98 -26.09 15.04
C ALA A 244 12.78 -26.67 13.63
N SER A 245 13.13 -27.92 13.39
CA SER A 245 12.93 -28.63 12.11
C SER A 245 11.50 -29.14 11.92
N SER A 246 10.71 -29.23 13.00
CA SER A 246 9.34 -29.75 12.96
C SER A 246 8.37 -28.71 12.39
N THR A 247 7.57 -29.10 11.40
CA THR A 247 6.48 -28.27 10.85
C THR A 247 5.31 -28.08 11.82
N ALA A 248 5.24 -28.89 12.90
CA ALA A 248 4.25 -28.71 13.95
C ALA A 248 4.59 -27.53 14.90
N THR A 249 5.84 -27.07 14.91
CA THR A 249 6.28 -25.91 15.68
C THR A 249 5.94 -24.62 14.91
N PRO A 250 5.35 -23.59 15.58
CA PRO A 250 5.07 -22.30 14.93
C PRO A 250 6.34 -21.69 14.31
N VAL A 251 6.20 -21.09 13.12
CA VAL A 251 7.33 -20.59 12.34
C VAL A 251 8.17 -19.57 13.09
N GLU A 252 7.55 -18.67 13.86
CA GLU A 252 8.24 -17.66 14.67
C GLU A 252 9.07 -18.32 15.79
N THR A 253 8.57 -19.42 16.35
CA THR A 253 9.31 -20.20 17.36
C THR A 253 10.50 -20.89 16.72
N ARG A 254 10.34 -21.48 15.55
CA ARG A 254 11.43 -22.10 14.76
C ARG A 254 12.52 -21.10 14.45
N ILE A 255 12.16 -19.90 13.99
CA ILE A 255 13.11 -18.79 13.72
C ILE A 255 13.92 -18.47 15.00
N LYS A 256 13.26 -18.27 16.14
CA LYS A 256 13.92 -17.96 17.43
C LYS A 256 14.89 -19.05 17.86
N ILE A 257 14.49 -20.33 17.70
CA ILE A 257 15.36 -21.46 18.03
C ILE A 257 16.62 -21.44 17.15
N TYR A 258 16.47 -21.34 15.82
CA TYR A 258 17.61 -21.31 14.90
C TYR A 258 18.54 -20.12 15.15
N GLN A 259 17.99 -18.93 15.37
CA GLN A 259 18.78 -17.73 15.68
C GLN A 259 19.60 -17.92 16.98
N CYS A 260 18.96 -18.32 18.08
CA CYS A 260 19.63 -18.56 19.34
C CYS A 260 20.67 -19.68 19.23
N GLN A 261 20.35 -20.79 18.54
CA GLN A 261 21.28 -21.89 18.30
C GLN A 261 22.48 -21.42 17.46
N SER A 262 22.27 -20.59 16.46
CA SER A 262 23.30 -20.01 15.59
C SER A 262 24.26 -19.12 16.40
N GLU A 263 23.71 -18.17 17.17
CA GLU A 263 24.50 -17.25 18.02
C GLU A 263 25.38 -18.03 19.02
N ARG A 264 24.79 -18.99 19.75
CA ARG A 264 25.54 -19.81 20.71
C ARG A 264 26.59 -20.68 20.04
N THR A 265 26.32 -21.17 18.83
CA THR A 265 27.29 -21.96 18.07
C THR A 265 28.46 -21.09 17.62
N PHE A 266 28.21 -19.86 17.18
CA PHE A 266 29.25 -18.91 16.83
C PHE A 266 30.10 -18.49 18.05
N GLU A 267 29.48 -18.16 19.19
CA GLU A 267 30.21 -17.90 20.46
C GLU A 267 31.16 -19.07 20.80
N ARG A 268 30.72 -20.31 20.65
CA ARG A 268 31.56 -21.49 20.88
C ARG A 268 32.70 -21.63 19.87
N PHE A 269 32.41 -21.30 18.60
CA PHE A 269 33.43 -21.28 17.55
C PHE A 269 34.59 -20.31 17.93
N ILE A 270 34.25 -19.09 18.33
CA ILE A 270 35.22 -18.09 18.78
C ILE A 270 35.98 -18.58 20.03
N TYR A 271 35.27 -19.13 21.04
CA TYR A 271 35.87 -19.68 22.25
C TYR A 271 36.94 -20.75 21.95
N LEU A 272 36.76 -21.55 20.92
CA LEU A 272 37.70 -22.60 20.48
C LEU A 272 38.83 -22.07 19.61
N GLY A 273 38.94 -20.76 19.39
CA GLY A 273 39.98 -20.12 18.59
C GLY A 273 39.63 -19.91 17.12
N GLY A 274 38.35 -19.92 16.78
CA GLY A 274 37.89 -19.50 15.48
C GLY A 274 38.08 -17.98 15.28
N ASP A 275 38.17 -17.55 14.01
CA ASP A 275 38.44 -16.17 13.65
C ASP A 275 37.15 -15.41 13.35
N GLU A 276 36.94 -14.21 13.94
CA GLU A 276 35.79 -13.35 13.73
C GLU A 276 35.71 -12.75 12.30
N GLU A 277 36.84 -12.63 11.59
CA GLU A 277 36.91 -11.96 10.31
C GLU A 277 36.21 -12.70 9.14
N ARG A 278 35.64 -13.89 9.37
CA ARG A 278 34.98 -14.73 8.34
C ARG A 278 33.46 -14.59 8.24
N GLN A 279 32.86 -13.53 8.79
CA GLN A 279 31.42 -13.28 8.70
C GLN A 279 31.01 -12.39 7.53
N TYR A 280 31.55 -12.60 6.32
CA TYR A 280 31.10 -11.89 5.13
C TYR A 280 30.66 -12.84 4.02
#